data_6162b7eb3ae90f39ad10f2e000791c08
#
_entry.id   6162b7eb3ae90f39ad10f2e000791c08
#
_cell.length_a   1.000
_cell.length_b   1.000
_cell.length_c   1.000
_cell.angle_alpha   90.00
_cell.angle_beta   90.00
_cell.angle_gamma   90.00
#
_symmetry.space_group_name_H-M   'P 1'
#
loop_
_entity.id
_entity.type
_entity.pdbx_description
1 polymer ?
#
loop_
_entity_poly.entity_id
_entity_poly.type
_entity_poly.pdbx_seq_one_letter_code
_entity_poly.pdbx_strand_id
1 'polypeptide(L)'
;MLRAAAIALGVLVASASAFAQTTDAERIERALMAAPRQMKEAATVIKWKADNTYDTIKKGTNRLVCYDRSGEPGQQPFAVQCTSIANLDRVAQNRKFEAMTDKAARQAALDAAEKDGTRVKPEFGSVWLTMNGADKDHARIHTTIAVPGATAQSMGLPDNNKQGGVWIMNAGTSTAHLMTPGS
;
A
#
# COMPACT_ATOMS: atom_id res chain seq x y z
N MET A 1 -15.92 72.83 -18.18
CA MET A 1 -15.10 72.07 -17.23
C MET A 1 -15.41 70.59 -17.39
N LEU A 2 -14.62 69.85 -18.18
CA LEU A 2 -14.78 68.40 -18.37
C LEU A 2 -13.85 67.68 -17.39
N ARG A 3 -14.40 66.82 -16.53
CA ARG A 3 -13.63 65.93 -15.65
C ARG A 3 -13.49 64.58 -16.36
N ALA A 4 -12.27 64.22 -16.73
CA ALA A 4 -11.91 62.89 -17.25
C ALA A 4 -11.78 61.92 -16.05
N ALA A 5 -12.56 60.83 -16.05
CA ALA A 5 -12.41 59.74 -15.12
C ALA A 5 -11.52 58.67 -15.74
N ALA A 6 -10.37 58.42 -15.12
CA ALA A 6 -9.48 57.33 -15.52
C ALA A 6 -9.94 56.01 -14.83
N ILE A 7 -10.32 55.05 -15.63
CA ILE A 7 -10.63 53.68 -15.16
C ILE A 7 -9.33 52.88 -15.18
N ALA A 8 -8.83 52.52 -14.01
CA ALA A 8 -7.70 51.60 -13.88
C ALA A 8 -8.19 50.16 -13.97
N LEU A 9 -7.81 49.47 -15.03
CA LEU A 9 -8.10 48.06 -15.23
C LEU A 9 -7.04 47.24 -14.47
N GLY A 10 -7.42 46.72 -13.29
CA GLY A 10 -6.55 45.82 -12.53
C GLY A 10 -6.54 44.42 -13.15
N VAL A 11 -5.42 43.99 -13.67
CA VAL A 11 -5.21 42.62 -14.14
C VAL A 11 -4.92 41.73 -12.93
N LEU A 12 -5.89 40.89 -12.53
CA LEU A 12 -5.67 39.82 -11.56
C LEU A 12 -4.91 38.69 -12.26
N VAL A 13 -3.62 38.58 -11.97
CA VAL A 13 -2.81 37.40 -12.35
C VAL A 13 -3.13 36.30 -11.33
N ALA A 14 -4.00 35.36 -11.69
CA ALA A 14 -4.20 34.15 -10.93
C ALA A 14 -2.98 33.24 -11.09
N SER A 15 -2.12 33.20 -10.07
CA SER A 15 -1.02 32.24 -9.98
C SER A 15 -1.59 30.86 -9.75
N ALA A 16 -1.82 30.07 -10.81
CA ALA A 16 -2.10 28.65 -10.71
C ALA A 16 -0.83 27.95 -10.21
N SER A 17 -0.84 27.54 -8.94
CA SER A 17 0.18 26.63 -8.42
C SER A 17 0.07 25.31 -9.18
N ALA A 18 0.89 25.10 -10.19
CA ALA A 18 1.03 23.82 -10.85
C ALA A 18 1.66 22.85 -9.82
N PHE A 19 0.85 22.03 -9.19
CA PHE A 19 1.36 20.88 -8.48
C PHE A 19 2.11 20.03 -9.49
N ALA A 20 3.42 19.95 -9.34
CA ALA A 20 4.27 19.14 -10.22
C ALA A 20 3.78 17.69 -10.12
N GLN A 21 3.29 17.17 -11.24
CA GLN A 21 2.79 15.80 -11.32
C GLN A 21 4.00 14.87 -11.17
N THR A 22 3.98 13.99 -10.15
CA THR A 22 5.02 13.00 -9.90
C THR A 22 5.26 12.17 -11.17
N THR A 23 6.48 12.18 -11.69
CA THR A 23 6.85 11.42 -12.89
C THR A 23 6.87 9.91 -12.63
N ASP A 24 6.79 9.10 -13.67
CA ASP A 24 6.91 7.64 -13.53
C ASP A 24 8.30 7.23 -13.02
N ALA A 25 9.36 7.98 -13.37
CA ALA A 25 10.71 7.74 -12.84
C ALA A 25 10.75 7.91 -11.31
N GLU A 26 10.20 9.00 -10.78
CA GLU A 26 10.11 9.25 -9.34
C GLU A 26 9.23 8.21 -8.63
N ARG A 27 8.13 7.76 -9.26
CA ARG A 27 7.29 6.68 -8.73
C ARG A 27 8.03 5.35 -8.64
N ILE A 28 8.79 5.01 -9.68
CA ILE A 28 9.60 3.78 -9.73
C ILE A 28 10.63 3.81 -8.61
N GLU A 29 11.38 4.90 -8.48
CA GLU A 29 12.39 5.06 -7.43
C GLU A 29 11.75 4.90 -6.03
N ARG A 30 10.64 5.59 -5.78
CA ARG A 30 9.92 5.56 -4.52
C ARG A 30 9.37 4.16 -4.21
N ALA A 31 8.65 3.54 -5.15
CA ALA A 31 8.06 2.22 -4.96
C ALA A 31 9.11 1.14 -4.62
N LEU A 32 10.28 1.22 -5.22
CA LEU A 32 11.37 0.28 -4.99
C LEU A 32 12.08 0.46 -3.64
N MET A 33 11.74 1.48 -2.84
CA MET A 33 12.37 1.67 -1.53
C MET A 33 12.03 0.55 -0.56
N ALA A 34 10.84 -0.06 -0.63
CA ALA A 34 10.46 -1.21 0.18
C ALA A 34 11.10 -2.53 -0.30
N ALA A 35 11.65 -2.59 -1.51
CA ALA A 35 12.23 -3.83 -2.04
C ALA A 35 13.60 -4.11 -1.43
N PRO A 36 13.94 -5.38 -1.13
CA PRO A 36 15.29 -5.78 -0.78
C PRO A 36 16.28 -5.40 -1.88
N ARG A 37 17.48 -4.94 -1.48
CA ARG A 37 18.48 -4.39 -2.41
C ARG A 37 18.73 -5.30 -3.62
N GLN A 38 18.92 -6.60 -3.39
CA GLN A 38 19.21 -7.58 -4.43
C GLN A 38 18.03 -7.88 -5.35
N MET A 39 16.82 -7.46 -5.01
CA MET A 39 15.60 -7.73 -5.81
C MET A 39 15.12 -6.52 -6.60
N LYS A 40 15.59 -5.30 -6.28
CA LYS A 40 15.09 -4.03 -6.82
C LYS A 40 15.14 -3.98 -8.35
N GLU A 41 16.26 -4.40 -8.92
CA GLU A 41 16.47 -4.28 -10.37
C GLU A 41 15.50 -5.14 -11.16
N ALA A 42 15.25 -6.36 -10.69
CA ALA A 42 14.36 -7.33 -11.31
C ALA A 42 12.88 -7.20 -10.89
N ALA A 43 12.53 -6.28 -9.99
CA ALA A 43 11.15 -6.09 -9.54
C ALA A 43 10.31 -5.34 -10.59
N THR A 44 9.04 -5.77 -10.71
CA THR A 44 8.03 -5.03 -11.47
C THR A 44 7.55 -3.82 -10.64
N VAL A 45 7.30 -2.68 -11.30
CA VAL A 45 6.62 -1.56 -10.65
C VAL A 45 5.35 -1.23 -11.39
N ILE A 46 4.28 -1.09 -10.63
CA ILE A 46 2.95 -0.74 -11.13
C ILE A 46 2.45 0.57 -10.53
N LYS A 47 1.51 1.19 -11.23
CA LYS A 47 0.77 2.36 -10.78
C LYS A 47 -0.72 1.99 -10.72
N TRP A 48 -1.30 2.04 -9.53
CA TRP A 48 -2.72 1.79 -9.34
C TRP A 48 -3.58 2.93 -9.91
N LYS A 49 -4.72 2.56 -10.49
CA LYS A 49 -5.78 3.48 -10.94
C LYS A 49 -6.89 3.56 -9.90
N ALA A 50 -7.76 4.53 -10.07
CA ALA A 50 -8.92 4.73 -9.18
C ALA A 50 -9.92 3.56 -9.20
N ASP A 51 -9.99 2.85 -10.31
CA ASP A 51 -10.87 1.66 -10.49
C ASP A 51 -10.25 0.36 -9.93
N ASN A 52 -9.08 0.45 -9.28
CA ASN A 52 -8.28 -0.66 -8.77
C ASN A 52 -7.71 -1.60 -9.86
N THR A 53 -7.64 -1.15 -11.10
CA THR A 53 -6.74 -1.68 -12.12
C THR A 53 -5.37 -0.99 -12.01
N TYR A 54 -4.38 -1.43 -12.78
CA TYR A 54 -3.04 -0.85 -12.73
C TYR A 54 -2.37 -0.78 -14.09
N ASP A 55 -1.42 0.14 -14.23
CA ASP A 55 -0.48 0.19 -15.34
C ASP A 55 0.89 -0.31 -14.86
N THR A 56 1.58 -1.10 -15.69
CA THR A 56 2.97 -1.46 -15.44
C THR A 56 3.88 -0.36 -15.97
N ILE A 57 4.55 0.36 -15.05
CA ILE A 57 5.47 1.46 -15.39
C ILE A 57 6.94 1.01 -15.43
N LYS A 58 7.25 -0.15 -14.84
CA LYS A 58 8.54 -0.84 -15.01
C LYS A 58 8.27 -2.34 -15.03
N LYS A 59 8.64 -3.01 -16.13
CA LYS A 59 8.55 -4.47 -16.22
C LYS A 59 9.77 -5.10 -15.55
N GLY A 60 9.53 -6.03 -14.64
CA GLY A 60 10.54 -6.82 -13.96
C GLY A 60 10.61 -8.26 -14.46
N THR A 61 11.53 -9.03 -13.92
CA THR A 61 11.76 -10.46 -14.27
C THR A 61 11.63 -11.39 -13.07
N ASN A 62 11.59 -10.86 -11.84
CA ASN A 62 11.28 -11.64 -10.65
C ASN A 62 9.80 -11.58 -10.30
N ARG A 63 9.41 -12.28 -9.23
CA ARG A 63 8.00 -12.32 -8.77
C ARG A 63 7.59 -11.12 -7.90
N LEU A 64 8.50 -10.19 -7.60
CA LEU A 64 8.21 -9.04 -6.75
C LEU A 64 7.55 -7.93 -7.56
N VAL A 65 6.45 -7.40 -7.06
CA VAL A 65 5.79 -6.22 -7.58
C VAL A 65 5.76 -5.14 -6.50
N CYS A 66 6.15 -3.93 -6.86
CA CYS A 66 6.19 -2.77 -5.97
C CYS A 66 5.29 -1.65 -6.48
N TYR A 67 4.74 -0.85 -5.57
CA TYR A 67 3.87 0.28 -5.88
C TYR A 67 3.87 1.32 -4.79
N ASP A 68 3.63 2.58 -5.19
CA ASP A 68 3.49 3.72 -4.30
C ASP A 68 2.01 3.81 -3.87
N ARG A 69 1.79 3.95 -2.58
CA ARG A 69 0.48 4.09 -1.92
C ARG A 69 0.31 5.45 -1.24
N SER A 70 1.30 6.32 -1.37
CA SER A 70 1.27 7.65 -0.76
C SER A 70 0.05 8.44 -1.25
N GLY A 71 -0.70 9.02 -0.32
CA GLY A 71 -1.93 9.74 -0.62
C GLY A 71 -3.17 8.88 -0.86
N GLU A 72 -3.08 7.55 -0.77
CA GLU A 72 -4.26 6.68 -0.79
C GLU A 72 -5.03 6.75 0.53
N PRO A 73 -6.35 6.52 0.52
CA PRO A 73 -7.16 6.48 1.74
C PRO A 73 -6.58 5.52 2.78
N GLY A 74 -6.44 5.98 4.02
CA GLY A 74 -5.96 5.17 5.14
C GLY A 74 -4.46 4.91 5.17
N GLN A 75 -3.69 5.46 4.22
CA GLN A 75 -2.23 5.33 4.20
C GLN A 75 -1.55 6.53 4.89
N GLN A 76 -0.31 6.30 5.29
CA GLN A 76 0.58 7.37 5.77
C GLN A 76 0.98 8.30 4.59
N PRO A 77 1.44 9.54 4.87
CA PRO A 77 1.88 10.46 3.82
C PRO A 77 2.96 9.88 2.91
N PHE A 78 3.88 9.09 3.45
CA PHE A 78 4.79 8.22 2.70
C PHE A 78 4.39 6.77 2.93
N ALA A 79 4.04 6.05 1.87
CA ALA A 79 3.63 4.66 1.94
C ALA A 79 3.97 3.94 0.63
N VAL A 80 4.88 2.98 0.68
CA VAL A 80 5.24 2.13 -0.46
C VAL A 80 5.18 0.66 -0.04
N GLN A 81 4.83 -0.19 -0.97
CA GLN A 81 4.63 -1.61 -0.69
C GLN A 81 5.18 -2.48 -1.82
N CYS A 82 5.78 -3.62 -1.45
CA CYS A 82 6.12 -4.69 -2.38
C CYS A 82 5.53 -6.01 -1.89
N THR A 83 5.12 -6.84 -2.84
CA THR A 83 4.63 -8.21 -2.56
C THR A 83 4.80 -9.11 -3.79
N SER A 84 4.34 -10.36 -3.72
CA SER A 84 4.28 -11.24 -4.89
C SER A 84 3.28 -10.71 -5.93
N ILE A 85 3.60 -10.81 -7.21
CA ILE A 85 2.69 -10.47 -8.30
C ILE A 85 1.37 -11.26 -8.23
N ALA A 86 1.40 -12.47 -7.67
CA ALA A 86 0.22 -13.29 -7.44
C ALA A 86 -0.76 -12.70 -6.42
N ASN A 87 -0.34 -11.68 -5.66
CA ASN A 87 -1.18 -11.02 -4.66
C ASN A 87 -1.94 -9.80 -5.19
N LEU A 88 -1.81 -9.44 -6.47
CA LEU A 88 -2.40 -8.19 -6.98
C LEU A 88 -3.92 -8.14 -6.83
N ASP A 89 -4.63 -9.24 -7.02
CA ASP A 89 -6.08 -9.31 -6.79
C ASP A 89 -6.43 -9.08 -5.31
N ARG A 90 -5.62 -9.62 -4.40
CA ARG A 90 -5.74 -9.35 -2.96
C ARG A 90 -5.51 -7.88 -2.65
N VAL A 91 -4.50 -7.25 -3.25
CA VAL A 91 -4.21 -5.82 -3.09
C VAL A 91 -5.36 -4.98 -3.63
N ALA A 92 -5.87 -5.29 -4.82
CA ALA A 92 -7.03 -4.60 -5.40
C ALA A 92 -8.26 -4.68 -4.47
N GLN A 93 -8.51 -5.85 -3.87
CA GLN A 93 -9.58 -5.99 -2.90
C GLN A 93 -9.32 -5.21 -1.60
N ASN A 94 -8.09 -5.20 -1.08
CA ASN A 94 -7.72 -4.40 0.09
C ASN A 94 -8.02 -2.91 -0.15
N ARG A 95 -7.62 -2.37 -1.30
CA ARG A 95 -7.85 -0.97 -1.69
C ARG A 95 -9.33 -0.60 -1.70
N LYS A 96 -10.22 -1.51 -2.14
CA LYS A 96 -11.68 -1.30 -2.11
C LYS A 96 -12.19 -1.14 -0.67
N PHE A 97 -11.73 -1.97 0.26
CA PHE A 97 -12.12 -1.85 1.66
C PHE A 97 -11.52 -0.60 2.32
N GLU A 98 -10.26 -0.30 2.05
CA GLU A 98 -9.55 0.86 2.61
C GLU A 98 -10.13 2.20 2.14
N ALA A 99 -10.76 2.25 0.97
CA ALA A 99 -11.48 3.41 0.48
C ALA A 99 -12.77 3.71 1.29
N MET A 100 -13.25 2.77 2.09
CA MET A 100 -14.39 2.99 2.98
C MET A 100 -13.96 3.83 4.18
N THR A 101 -14.49 5.04 4.30
CA THR A 101 -14.14 5.99 5.36
C THR A 101 -14.70 5.61 6.73
N ASP A 102 -15.88 4.98 6.76
CA ASP A 102 -16.47 4.45 7.98
C ASP A 102 -15.75 3.16 8.41
N LYS A 103 -15.07 3.22 9.55
CA LYS A 103 -14.29 2.10 10.09
C LYS A 103 -15.15 0.90 10.49
N ALA A 104 -16.35 1.14 11.03
CA ALA A 104 -17.25 0.06 11.45
C ALA A 104 -17.83 -0.66 10.23
N ALA A 105 -18.29 0.08 9.22
CA ALA A 105 -18.77 -0.48 7.97
C ALA A 105 -17.67 -1.26 7.23
N ARG A 106 -16.45 -0.72 7.22
CA ARG A 106 -15.28 -1.41 6.64
C ARG A 106 -14.99 -2.73 7.34
N GLN A 107 -14.98 -2.75 8.69
CA GLN A 107 -14.75 -3.98 9.44
C GLN A 107 -15.86 -5.01 9.17
N ALA A 108 -17.12 -4.59 9.19
CA ALA A 108 -18.25 -5.48 8.89
C ALA A 108 -18.16 -6.08 7.47
N ALA A 109 -17.72 -5.29 6.50
CA ALA A 109 -17.52 -5.77 5.12
C ALA A 109 -16.36 -6.78 5.01
N LEU A 110 -15.27 -6.56 5.77
CA LEU A 110 -14.15 -7.51 5.86
C LEU A 110 -14.58 -8.82 6.50
N ASP A 111 -15.33 -8.77 7.62
CA ASP A 111 -15.83 -9.93 8.32
C ASP A 111 -16.83 -10.73 7.46
N ALA A 112 -17.69 -10.04 6.73
CA ALA A 112 -18.59 -10.67 5.77
C ALA A 112 -17.84 -11.39 4.66
N ALA A 113 -16.85 -10.72 4.04
CA ALA A 113 -16.07 -11.32 2.98
C ALA A 113 -15.25 -12.53 3.44
N GLU A 114 -14.75 -12.50 4.67
CA GLU A 114 -14.07 -13.64 5.29
C GLU A 114 -15.03 -14.82 5.51
N LYS A 115 -16.21 -14.54 6.10
CA LYS A 115 -17.26 -15.52 6.37
C LYS A 115 -17.80 -16.17 5.10
N ASP A 116 -18.04 -15.38 4.07
CA ASP A 116 -18.62 -15.84 2.80
C ASP A 116 -17.58 -16.47 1.87
N GLY A 117 -16.30 -16.46 2.25
CA GLY A 117 -15.20 -17.00 1.46
C GLY A 117 -14.85 -16.15 0.22
N THR A 118 -15.38 -14.93 0.11
CA THR A 118 -15.09 -14.00 -1.01
C THR A 118 -13.82 -13.18 -0.77
N ARG A 119 -13.22 -13.31 0.41
CA ARG A 119 -11.94 -12.68 0.71
C ARG A 119 -10.82 -13.34 -0.09
N VAL A 120 -10.24 -12.62 -1.05
CA VAL A 120 -9.12 -13.14 -1.86
C VAL A 120 -7.97 -13.55 -0.95
N LYS A 121 -7.53 -14.80 -1.03
CA LYS A 121 -6.40 -15.28 -0.24
C LYS A 121 -5.09 -14.86 -0.88
N PRO A 122 -4.11 -14.35 -0.10
CA PRO A 122 -2.77 -14.12 -0.63
C PRO A 122 -2.08 -15.46 -0.93
N GLU A 123 -1.05 -15.42 -1.76
CA GLU A 123 -0.18 -16.57 -2.01
C GLU A 123 0.51 -16.98 -0.70
N PHE A 124 0.42 -18.28 -0.35
CA PHE A 124 1.06 -18.83 0.84
C PHE A 124 2.59 -18.67 0.77
N GLY A 125 3.20 -18.18 1.85
CA GLY A 125 4.65 -17.93 1.92
C GLY A 125 5.09 -16.64 1.21
N SER A 126 4.17 -15.88 0.60
CA SER A 126 4.52 -14.60 -0.01
C SER A 126 4.87 -13.56 1.04
N VAL A 127 5.86 -12.74 0.71
CA VAL A 127 6.33 -11.64 1.58
C VAL A 127 5.55 -10.37 1.26
N TRP A 128 5.18 -9.64 2.29
CA TRP A 128 4.64 -8.28 2.22
C TRP A 128 5.65 -7.34 2.88
N LEU A 129 6.19 -6.44 2.08
CA LEU A 129 7.17 -5.44 2.50
C LEU A 129 6.49 -4.08 2.42
N THR A 130 6.22 -3.48 3.56
CA THR A 130 5.60 -2.16 3.63
C THR A 130 6.59 -1.19 4.25
N MET A 131 6.83 -0.06 3.59
CA MET A 131 7.61 1.03 4.16
C MET A 131 6.72 2.26 4.23
N ASN A 132 6.46 2.77 5.44
CA ASN A 132 5.57 3.89 5.65
C ASN A 132 6.02 4.79 6.81
N GLY A 133 5.58 6.05 6.77
CA GLY A 133 5.87 7.05 7.77
C GLY A 133 5.35 8.44 7.40
N ALA A 134 5.70 9.43 8.22
CA ALA A 134 5.37 10.82 7.95
C ALA A 134 6.03 11.34 6.65
N ASP A 135 7.22 10.87 6.37
CA ASP A 135 8.00 11.13 5.17
C ASP A 135 8.98 9.96 4.91
N LYS A 136 9.77 10.07 3.86
CA LYS A 136 10.75 9.06 3.45
C LYS A 136 11.80 8.78 4.54
N ASP A 137 12.27 9.81 5.22
CA ASP A 137 13.39 9.72 6.16
C ASP A 137 12.95 9.16 7.53
N HIS A 138 11.66 9.28 7.84
CA HIS A 138 11.02 8.71 9.04
C HIS A 138 10.23 7.44 8.77
N ALA A 139 10.28 6.94 7.53
CA ALA A 139 9.58 5.71 7.18
C ALA A 139 10.31 4.47 7.71
N ARG A 140 9.53 3.48 8.15
CA ARG A 140 10.04 2.20 8.66
C ARG A 140 9.52 1.06 7.78
N ILE A 141 10.39 0.05 7.61
CA ILE A 141 9.99 -1.18 6.91
C ILE A 141 9.32 -2.11 7.92
N HIS A 142 8.18 -2.63 7.51
CA HIS A 142 7.45 -3.69 8.18
C HIS A 142 7.33 -4.88 7.22
N THR A 143 7.73 -6.06 7.69
CA THR A 143 7.74 -7.28 6.88
C THR A 143 6.81 -8.33 7.49
N THR A 144 5.92 -8.87 6.67
CA THR A 144 5.08 -10.01 7.05
C THR A 144 5.16 -11.11 6.01
N ILE A 145 4.89 -12.35 6.41
CA ILE A 145 4.82 -13.51 5.53
C ILE A 145 3.40 -14.07 5.59
N ALA A 146 2.72 -14.09 4.45
CA ALA A 146 1.35 -14.56 4.36
C ALA A 146 1.27 -16.09 4.55
N VAL A 147 0.41 -16.51 5.46
CA VAL A 147 0.11 -17.93 5.73
C VAL A 147 -1.41 -18.14 5.85
N PRO A 148 -2.19 -17.83 4.78
CA PRO A 148 -3.64 -17.80 4.83
C PRO A 148 -4.22 -19.11 5.33
N GLY A 149 -5.12 -19.03 6.34
CA GLY A 149 -5.75 -20.16 6.99
C GLY A 149 -4.91 -20.87 8.03
N ALA A 150 -3.63 -20.53 8.19
CA ALA A 150 -2.78 -21.14 9.22
C ALA A 150 -3.21 -20.75 10.63
N THR A 151 -3.04 -21.66 11.57
CA THR A 151 -3.34 -21.48 13.01
C THR A 151 -2.06 -21.55 13.82
N ALA A 152 -2.09 -21.08 15.06
CA ALA A 152 -0.99 -21.24 16.00
C ALA A 152 -0.57 -22.71 16.14
N GLN A 153 -1.56 -23.61 16.24
CA GLN A 153 -1.33 -25.05 16.32
C GLN A 153 -0.70 -25.62 15.06
N SER A 154 -1.21 -25.27 13.85
CA SER A 154 -0.69 -25.83 12.60
C SER A 154 0.74 -25.36 12.27
N MET A 155 1.14 -24.20 12.81
CA MET A 155 2.47 -23.63 12.61
C MET A 155 3.44 -23.94 13.76
N GLY A 156 2.95 -24.42 14.90
CA GLY A 156 3.76 -24.58 16.12
C GLY A 156 4.29 -23.24 16.67
N LEU A 157 3.58 -22.16 16.42
CA LEU A 157 3.99 -20.80 16.79
C LEU A 157 2.99 -20.17 17.75
N PRO A 158 3.43 -19.25 18.64
CA PRO A 158 2.49 -18.50 19.47
C PRO A 158 1.63 -17.53 18.63
N ASP A 159 0.47 -17.15 19.15
CA ASP A 159 -0.44 -16.17 18.57
C ASP A 159 -0.24 -14.74 19.11
N ASN A 160 0.86 -14.52 19.82
CA ASN A 160 1.22 -13.23 20.40
C ASN A 160 2.74 -13.05 20.50
N ASN A 161 3.17 -11.80 20.68
CA ASN A 161 4.59 -11.40 20.72
C ASN A 161 5.30 -11.57 22.07
N LYS A 162 4.64 -12.17 23.08
CA LYS A 162 5.19 -12.21 24.46
C LYS A 162 6.34 -13.19 24.63
N GLN A 163 6.53 -14.11 23.68
CA GLN A 163 7.56 -15.17 23.77
C GLN A 163 8.87 -14.80 23.07
N GLY A 164 9.00 -13.57 22.53
CA GLY A 164 10.24 -13.05 21.97
C GLY A 164 10.69 -13.63 20.62
N GLY A 165 9.90 -14.54 20.02
CA GLY A 165 10.15 -15.14 18.71
C GLY A 165 9.17 -14.70 17.64
N VAL A 166 9.12 -15.46 16.55
CA VAL A 166 8.08 -15.32 15.51
C VAL A 166 6.73 -15.72 16.08
N TRP A 167 5.68 -14.99 15.72
CA TRP A 167 4.30 -15.32 16.09
C TRP A 167 3.37 -15.18 14.88
N ILE A 168 2.17 -15.77 14.98
CA ILE A 168 1.15 -15.66 13.95
C ILE A 168 0.10 -14.62 14.37
N MET A 169 -0.21 -13.69 13.47
CA MET A 169 -1.35 -12.78 13.61
C MET A 169 -2.53 -13.24 12.75
N ASN A 170 -3.75 -12.92 13.20
CA ASN A 170 -5.00 -13.26 12.52
C ASN A 170 -5.14 -14.77 12.20
N ALA A 171 -4.65 -15.61 13.10
CA ALA A 171 -4.66 -17.06 12.94
C ALA A 171 -6.05 -17.60 12.54
N GLY A 172 -6.07 -18.55 11.59
CA GLY A 172 -7.30 -19.17 11.08
C GLY A 172 -8.03 -18.38 9.99
N THR A 173 -7.61 -17.16 9.67
CA THR A 173 -8.25 -16.32 8.65
C THR A 173 -7.46 -16.28 7.34
N SER A 174 -8.07 -15.72 6.29
CA SER A 174 -7.35 -15.46 5.03
C SER A 174 -6.23 -14.42 5.17
N THR A 175 -6.24 -13.66 6.27
CA THR A 175 -5.22 -12.65 6.61
C THR A 175 -4.15 -13.16 7.57
N ALA A 176 -4.15 -14.45 7.91
CA ALA A 176 -3.12 -15.01 8.77
C ALA A 176 -1.71 -14.76 8.20
N HIS A 177 -0.82 -14.25 9.03
CA HIS A 177 0.54 -13.93 8.63
C HIS A 177 1.52 -14.05 9.79
N LEU A 178 2.77 -14.30 9.45
CA LEU A 178 3.86 -14.35 10.43
C LEU A 178 4.41 -12.95 10.65
N MET A 179 4.70 -12.68 11.92
CA MET A 179 5.34 -11.47 12.43
C MET A 179 6.67 -11.81 13.03
N THR A 180 7.63 -10.91 12.93
CA THR A 180 8.95 -11.01 13.57
C THR A 180 9.16 -9.90 14.58
N PRO A 181 9.94 -10.10 15.65
CA PRO A 181 10.28 -9.03 16.59
C PRO A 181 10.95 -7.87 15.86
N GLY A 182 10.48 -6.65 16.12
CA GLY A 182 11.04 -5.43 15.52
C GLY A 182 10.54 -5.11 14.10
N SER A 183 9.56 -5.86 13.59
CA SER A 183 8.92 -5.58 12.29
C SER A 183 7.69 -4.66 12.45
#